data_0ef51959c96dae5a3c3c23ef6e3dd7b6
#
_entry.id   0ef51959c96dae5a3c3c23ef6e3dd7b6
#
_cell.length_a   1.000
_cell.length_b   1.000
_cell.length_c   1.000
_cell.angle_alpha   90.00
_cell.angle_beta   90.00
_cell.angle_gamma   90.00
#
_symmetry.space_group_name_H-M   'P 1'
#
loop_
_entity.id
_entity.type
_entity.pdbx_description
1 polymer ?
#
loop_
_entity_poly.entity_id
_entity_poly.type
_entity_poly.pdbx_seq_one_letter_code
_entity_poly.pdbx_strand_id
1 'polypeptide(L)'
;MAYTVAAAEGCGRLDRIAVSTDSEEVGRVATACSSGATEVLLRDPGLARDTTSTEDVLLDVLDRLALPDDTAVVTLLPTSPFRGAALITRALDLYLEKGAKSVLSVERKRLKTGVLSPDQRYRPSHPYPAEMHRIEPLLLDNPCIYVTQAGALRRDKLVVVDPCYALEINGIEGLDINDPLDWLMAEAVLAAGLFKS
;
A
#
# COMPACT_ATOMS: atom_id res chain seq x y z
N MET A 1 -3.29 12.53 -1.54
CA MET A 1 -4.16 12.20 -2.69
C MET A 1 -3.50 12.53 -4.03
N ALA A 2 -3.09 13.77 -4.32
CA ALA A 2 -2.54 14.16 -5.62
C ALA A 2 -1.39 13.26 -6.13
N TYR A 3 -0.40 12.98 -5.31
CA TYR A 3 0.72 12.09 -5.68
C TYR A 3 0.26 10.67 -6.05
N THR A 4 -0.73 10.14 -5.32
CA THR A 4 -1.27 8.79 -5.58
C THR A 4 -2.02 8.73 -6.91
N VAL A 5 -2.85 9.73 -7.21
CA VAL A 5 -3.57 9.84 -8.48
C VAL A 5 -2.57 9.99 -9.63
N ALA A 6 -1.61 10.92 -9.51
CA ALA A 6 -0.59 11.14 -10.53
C ALA A 6 0.25 9.87 -10.80
N ALA A 7 0.62 9.12 -9.76
CA ALA A 7 1.36 7.86 -9.92
C ALA A 7 0.53 6.78 -10.61
N ALA A 8 -0.77 6.67 -10.28
CA ALA A 8 -1.67 5.71 -10.90
C ALA A 8 -1.87 6.02 -12.40
N GLU A 9 -2.18 7.27 -12.74
CA GLU A 9 -2.37 7.70 -14.13
C GLU A 9 -1.05 7.62 -14.93
N GLY A 10 0.06 8.02 -14.31
CA GLY A 10 1.39 7.98 -14.92
C GLY A 10 1.92 6.58 -15.17
N CYS A 11 1.37 5.55 -14.54
CA CYS A 11 1.75 4.15 -14.77
C CYS A 11 1.41 3.70 -16.20
N GLY A 12 0.30 4.17 -16.77
CA GLY A 12 -0.13 3.84 -18.13
C GLY A 12 -0.47 2.36 -18.37
N ARG A 13 -0.61 1.56 -17.30
CA ARG A 13 -0.91 0.12 -17.36
C ARG A 13 -2.18 -0.27 -16.60
N LEU A 14 -2.89 0.70 -16.06
CA LEU A 14 -4.15 0.51 -15.36
C LEU A 14 -5.30 0.84 -16.31
N ASP A 15 -6.18 -0.12 -16.57
CA ASP A 15 -7.34 0.05 -17.45
C ASP A 15 -8.40 0.96 -16.82
N ARG A 16 -8.49 0.94 -15.48
CA ARG A 16 -9.41 1.76 -14.69
C ARG A 16 -8.72 2.25 -13.42
N ILE A 17 -9.00 3.49 -13.05
CA ILE A 17 -8.52 4.10 -11.81
C ILE A 17 -9.74 4.65 -11.07
N ALA A 18 -9.95 4.19 -9.84
CA ALA A 18 -11.07 4.61 -9.02
C ALA A 18 -10.60 5.10 -7.65
N VAL A 19 -11.20 6.20 -7.17
CA VAL A 19 -11.05 6.69 -5.80
C VAL A 19 -12.36 6.43 -5.07
N SER A 20 -12.33 5.48 -4.12
CA SER A 20 -13.45 5.22 -3.22
C SER A 20 -13.35 6.11 -1.99
N THR A 21 -14.35 6.92 -1.73
CA THR A 21 -14.41 7.84 -0.58
C THR A 21 -15.85 8.07 -0.15
N ASP A 22 -16.05 8.36 1.13
CA ASP A 22 -17.31 8.81 1.71
C ASP A 22 -17.45 10.34 1.73
N SER A 23 -16.35 11.06 1.42
CA SER A 23 -16.28 12.52 1.43
C SER A 23 -16.38 13.12 0.02
N GLU A 24 -17.41 13.93 -0.22
CA GLU A 24 -17.51 14.70 -1.46
C GLU A 24 -16.33 15.65 -1.66
N GLU A 25 -15.76 16.17 -0.57
CA GLU A 25 -14.58 17.04 -0.63
C GLU A 25 -13.37 16.29 -1.15
N VAL A 26 -13.09 15.08 -0.60
CA VAL A 26 -12.02 14.21 -1.08
C VAL A 26 -12.26 13.82 -2.54
N GLY A 27 -13.50 13.54 -2.92
CA GLY A 27 -13.87 13.25 -4.32
C GLY A 27 -13.56 14.42 -5.25
N ARG A 28 -13.91 15.67 -4.84
CA ARG A 28 -13.57 16.87 -5.61
C ARG A 28 -12.05 17.08 -5.76
N VAL A 29 -11.29 16.84 -4.68
CA VAL A 29 -9.82 16.91 -4.72
C VAL A 29 -9.25 15.85 -5.66
N ALA A 30 -9.76 14.61 -5.60
CA ALA A 30 -9.33 13.54 -6.50
C ALA A 30 -9.57 13.90 -7.97
N THR A 31 -10.75 14.40 -8.29
CA THR A 31 -11.10 14.88 -9.64
C THR A 31 -10.20 16.03 -10.09
N ALA A 32 -9.93 16.99 -9.22
CA ALA A 32 -9.06 18.14 -9.54
C ALA A 32 -7.59 17.75 -9.77
N CYS A 33 -7.13 16.65 -9.18
CA CYS A 33 -5.77 16.12 -9.36
C CYS A 33 -5.65 15.15 -10.55
N SER A 34 -6.77 14.72 -11.12
CA SER A 34 -6.82 13.76 -12.23
C SER A 34 -6.66 14.48 -13.57
N SER A 35 -6.04 13.79 -14.52
CA SER A 35 -6.06 14.17 -15.95
C SER A 35 -7.39 13.83 -16.66
N GLY A 36 -8.36 13.27 -15.95
CA GLY A 36 -9.66 12.81 -16.44
C GLY A 36 -9.80 11.29 -16.52
N ALA A 37 -8.75 10.53 -16.16
CA ALA A 37 -8.76 9.07 -16.19
C ALA A 37 -9.27 8.43 -14.88
N THR A 38 -9.39 9.22 -13.80
CA THR A 38 -9.79 8.72 -12.46
C THR A 38 -11.29 8.94 -12.23
N GLU A 39 -12.01 7.88 -11.93
CA GLU A 39 -13.41 7.94 -11.50
C GLU A 39 -13.52 8.03 -9.97
N VAL A 40 -14.51 8.77 -9.48
CA VAL A 40 -14.79 8.91 -8.05
C VAL A 40 -16.02 8.09 -7.69
N LEU A 41 -15.87 7.18 -6.74
CA LEU A 41 -16.94 6.35 -6.20
C LEU A 41 -17.26 6.82 -4.79
N LEU A 42 -18.36 7.54 -4.62
CA LEU A 42 -18.86 7.87 -3.29
C LEU A 42 -19.43 6.59 -2.66
N ARG A 43 -18.79 6.12 -1.59
CA ARG A 43 -19.19 4.92 -0.85
C ARG A 43 -20.21 5.25 0.25
N ASP A 44 -20.94 4.22 0.67
CA ASP A 44 -21.84 4.33 1.81
C ASP A 44 -21.06 4.71 3.09
N PRO A 45 -21.56 5.65 3.92
CA PRO A 45 -20.93 5.99 5.19
C PRO A 45 -20.74 4.78 6.14
N GLY A 46 -21.54 3.73 5.99
CA GLY A 46 -21.36 2.46 6.70
C GLY A 46 -20.02 1.78 6.42
N LEU A 47 -19.43 2.04 5.24
CA LEU A 47 -18.09 1.57 4.84
C LEU A 47 -16.96 2.56 5.18
N ALA A 48 -17.23 3.59 5.97
CA ALA A 48 -16.26 4.60 6.40
C ALA A 48 -16.06 4.63 7.92
N ARG A 49 -16.42 3.58 8.62
CA ARG A 49 -16.24 3.45 10.07
C ARG A 49 -14.79 3.00 10.37
N ASP A 50 -14.29 3.36 11.55
CA ASP A 50 -12.96 2.91 12.02
C ASP A 50 -12.80 1.38 12.07
N THR A 51 -13.92 0.64 12.11
CA THR A 51 -13.96 -0.82 12.10
C THR A 51 -14.07 -1.43 10.71
N THR A 52 -14.24 -0.61 9.66
CA THR A 52 -14.34 -1.10 8.28
C THR A 52 -12.96 -1.47 7.76
N SER A 53 -12.81 -2.69 7.28
CA SER A 53 -11.55 -3.15 6.71
C SER A 53 -11.33 -2.58 5.30
N THR A 54 -10.08 -2.55 4.87
CA THR A 54 -9.74 -2.22 3.47
C THR A 54 -10.40 -3.20 2.51
N GLU A 55 -10.47 -4.47 2.89
CA GLU A 55 -11.10 -5.53 2.12
C GLU A 55 -12.60 -5.27 1.87
N ASP A 56 -13.34 -4.81 2.88
CA ASP A 56 -14.77 -4.48 2.71
C ASP A 56 -14.96 -3.35 1.70
N VAL A 57 -14.10 -2.33 1.74
CA VAL A 57 -14.13 -1.24 0.76
C VAL A 57 -13.78 -1.74 -0.64
N LEU A 58 -12.78 -2.61 -0.76
CA LEU A 58 -12.39 -3.17 -2.06
C LEU A 58 -13.48 -4.06 -2.65
N LEU A 59 -14.18 -4.85 -1.83
CA LEU A 59 -15.30 -5.67 -2.28
C LEU A 59 -16.44 -4.82 -2.81
N ASP A 60 -16.79 -3.71 -2.14
CA ASP A 60 -17.78 -2.73 -2.65
C ASP A 60 -17.36 -2.17 -4.02
N VAL A 61 -16.08 -1.81 -4.17
CA VAL A 61 -15.55 -1.31 -5.46
C VAL A 61 -15.65 -2.38 -6.54
N LEU A 62 -15.26 -3.62 -6.25
CA LEU A 62 -15.32 -4.74 -7.21
C LEU A 62 -16.74 -4.98 -7.72
N ASP A 63 -17.71 -4.92 -6.81
CA ASP A 63 -19.12 -5.15 -7.14
C ASP A 63 -19.71 -3.99 -7.95
N ARG A 64 -19.47 -2.75 -7.51
CA ARG A 64 -19.95 -1.54 -8.21
C ARG A 64 -19.39 -1.40 -9.62
N LEU A 65 -18.13 -1.79 -9.81
CA LEU A 65 -17.47 -1.75 -11.11
C LEU A 65 -17.69 -3.03 -11.94
N ALA A 66 -18.38 -4.03 -11.39
CA ALA A 66 -18.63 -5.34 -12.00
C ALA A 66 -17.34 -5.99 -12.57
N LEU A 67 -16.25 -5.93 -11.78
CA LEU A 67 -14.95 -6.41 -12.25
C LEU A 67 -14.89 -7.94 -12.30
N PRO A 68 -14.31 -8.53 -13.34
CA PRO A 68 -14.12 -9.98 -13.47
C PRO A 68 -13.16 -10.55 -12.41
N ASP A 69 -13.24 -11.84 -12.14
CA ASP A 69 -12.42 -12.52 -11.12
C ASP A 69 -10.93 -12.61 -11.46
N ASP A 70 -10.56 -12.50 -12.71
CA ASP A 70 -9.17 -12.47 -13.18
C ASP A 70 -8.54 -11.07 -13.16
N THR A 71 -9.32 -10.03 -12.79
CA THR A 71 -8.81 -8.67 -12.66
C THR A 71 -7.72 -8.57 -11.59
N ALA A 72 -6.60 -7.92 -11.94
CA ALA A 72 -5.58 -7.51 -10.99
C ALA A 72 -6.00 -6.18 -10.33
N VAL A 73 -6.28 -6.20 -9.04
CA VAL A 73 -6.67 -5.02 -8.26
C VAL A 73 -5.43 -4.42 -7.61
N VAL A 74 -5.06 -3.21 -8.00
CA VAL A 74 -3.94 -2.47 -7.41
C VAL A 74 -4.48 -1.53 -6.35
N THR A 75 -4.16 -1.79 -5.09
CA THR A 75 -4.60 -0.97 -3.95
C THR A 75 -3.50 0.00 -3.55
N LEU A 76 -3.83 1.29 -3.56
CA LEU A 76 -2.91 2.39 -3.32
C LEU A 76 -3.48 3.29 -2.21
N LEU A 77 -2.90 3.21 -1.00
CA LEU A 77 -3.33 4.08 0.10
C LEU A 77 -2.75 5.49 -0.07
N PRO A 78 -3.55 6.55 0.11
CA PRO A 78 -3.08 7.93 -0.05
C PRO A 78 -2.09 8.37 1.03
N THR A 79 -1.99 7.63 2.14
CA THR A 79 -1.03 7.83 3.22
C THR A 79 0.40 7.50 2.84
N SER A 80 0.63 6.73 1.76
CA SER A 80 1.96 6.46 1.20
C SER A 80 2.22 7.34 -0.04
N PRO A 81 2.62 8.61 0.10
CA PRO A 81 2.64 9.58 -0.99
C PRO A 81 3.79 9.38 -1.98
N PHE A 82 4.87 8.71 -1.56
CA PHE A 82 6.12 8.64 -2.36
C PHE A 82 6.22 7.40 -3.24
N ARG A 83 5.09 6.83 -3.56
CA ARG A 83 4.96 5.78 -4.56
C ARG A 83 4.89 6.40 -5.94
N GLY A 84 5.91 6.14 -6.77
CA GLY A 84 5.93 6.57 -8.17
C GLY A 84 5.27 5.55 -9.11
N ALA A 85 4.97 5.97 -10.34
CA ALA A 85 4.43 5.11 -11.41
C ALA A 85 5.31 3.86 -11.69
N ALA A 86 6.63 4.01 -11.60
CA ALA A 86 7.58 2.92 -11.78
C ALA A 86 7.40 1.80 -10.74
N LEU A 87 7.05 2.14 -9.49
CA LEU A 87 6.81 1.15 -8.46
C LEU A 87 5.53 0.34 -8.76
N ILE A 88 4.48 1.00 -9.23
CA ILE A 88 3.24 0.33 -9.64
C ILE A 88 3.54 -0.65 -10.79
N THR A 89 4.32 -0.22 -11.77
CA THR A 89 4.76 -1.08 -12.88
C THR A 89 5.53 -2.30 -12.38
N ARG A 90 6.50 -2.13 -11.47
CA ARG A 90 7.26 -3.24 -10.87
C ARG A 90 6.37 -4.23 -10.14
N ALA A 91 5.34 -3.75 -9.42
CA ALA A 91 4.40 -4.61 -8.71
C ALA A 91 3.55 -5.45 -9.68
N LEU A 92 3.06 -4.84 -10.76
CA LEU A 92 2.32 -5.52 -11.82
C LEU A 92 3.19 -6.54 -12.58
N ASP A 93 4.44 -6.19 -12.88
CA ASP A 93 5.38 -7.12 -13.52
C ASP A 93 5.61 -8.35 -12.65
N LEU A 94 5.90 -8.15 -11.37
CA LEU A 94 6.09 -9.26 -10.42
C LEU A 94 4.82 -10.14 -10.32
N TYR A 95 3.64 -9.51 -10.25
CA TYR A 95 2.36 -10.22 -10.21
C TYR A 95 2.16 -11.10 -11.43
N LEU A 96 2.40 -10.57 -12.64
CA LEU A 96 2.23 -11.28 -13.91
C LEU A 96 3.30 -12.36 -14.12
N GLU A 97 4.57 -12.05 -13.89
CA GLU A 97 5.69 -12.98 -14.06
C GLU A 97 5.58 -14.22 -13.17
N LYS A 98 5.08 -14.04 -11.95
CA LYS A 98 4.92 -15.11 -10.98
C LYS A 98 3.61 -15.86 -11.07
N GLY A 99 2.62 -15.35 -11.82
CA GLY A 99 1.25 -15.86 -11.78
C GLY A 99 0.68 -15.76 -10.36
N ALA A 100 1.02 -14.69 -9.65
CA ALA A 100 0.68 -14.49 -8.26
C ALA A 100 -0.82 -14.35 -8.03
N LYS A 101 -1.28 -14.68 -6.83
CA LYS A 101 -2.62 -14.29 -6.34
C LYS A 101 -2.57 -12.95 -5.64
N SER A 102 -1.44 -12.64 -5.01
CA SER A 102 -1.18 -11.30 -4.49
C SER A 102 0.31 -10.94 -4.53
N VAL A 103 0.57 -9.62 -4.53
CA VAL A 103 1.88 -9.01 -4.29
C VAL A 103 1.70 -7.95 -3.22
N LEU A 104 2.62 -7.87 -2.26
CA LEU A 104 2.67 -6.79 -1.29
C LEU A 104 4.04 -6.13 -1.28
N SER A 105 4.08 -4.85 -0.95
CA SER A 105 5.34 -4.15 -0.69
C SER A 105 5.88 -4.48 0.69
N VAL A 106 7.21 -4.62 0.78
CA VAL A 106 7.91 -4.87 2.03
C VAL A 106 9.18 -4.03 2.13
N GLU A 107 9.54 -3.66 3.34
CA GLU A 107 10.83 -3.05 3.63
C GLU A 107 11.77 -4.05 4.30
N ARG A 108 13.01 -4.13 3.81
CA ARG A 108 14.05 -4.95 4.43
C ARG A 108 14.78 -4.14 5.50
N LYS A 109 14.66 -4.55 6.76
CA LYS A 109 15.31 -3.87 7.89
C LYS A 109 16.09 -4.86 8.78
N ARG A 110 17.23 -4.43 9.29
CA ARG A 110 17.93 -5.14 10.36
C ARG A 110 17.56 -4.47 11.69
N LEU A 111 16.94 -5.23 12.58
CA LEU A 111 16.43 -4.72 13.84
C LEU A 111 16.94 -5.58 15.00
N LYS A 112 17.37 -4.95 16.07
CA LYS A 112 17.61 -5.60 17.36
C LYS A 112 16.28 -5.70 18.09
N THR A 113 15.65 -6.86 17.98
CA THR A 113 14.35 -7.13 18.59
C THR A 113 14.46 -8.02 19.81
N GLY A 114 13.43 -8.04 20.63
CA GLY A 114 13.33 -8.93 21.77
C GLY A 114 11.91 -8.99 22.30
N VAL A 115 11.69 -9.87 23.25
CA VAL A 115 10.40 -10.06 23.93
C VAL A 115 10.52 -9.51 25.34
N LEU A 116 9.53 -8.73 25.78
CA LEU A 116 9.38 -8.26 27.15
C LEU A 116 8.36 -9.17 27.86
N SER A 117 8.78 -9.78 28.97
CA SER A 117 7.88 -10.52 29.83
C SER A 117 7.08 -9.60 30.77
N PRO A 118 5.96 -10.08 31.38
CA PRO A 118 5.16 -9.25 32.30
C PRO A 118 5.94 -8.69 33.50
N ASP A 119 7.00 -9.39 33.94
CA ASP A 119 7.90 -8.95 35.00
C ASP A 119 9.06 -8.07 34.48
N GLN A 120 8.91 -7.48 33.28
CA GLN A 120 9.83 -6.56 32.62
C GLN A 120 11.21 -7.16 32.26
N ARG A 121 11.37 -8.46 32.20
CA ARG A 121 12.59 -9.07 31.69
C ARG A 121 12.62 -8.98 30.16
N TYR A 122 13.70 -8.44 29.63
CA TYR A 122 13.96 -8.40 28.20
C TYR A 122 14.74 -9.62 27.76
N ARG A 123 14.25 -10.32 26.75
CA ARG A 123 14.95 -11.43 26.09
C ARG A 123 15.18 -11.06 24.62
N PRO A 124 16.44 -10.88 24.18
CA PRO A 124 16.76 -10.64 22.79
C PRO A 124 16.28 -11.80 21.89
N SER A 125 15.76 -11.48 20.70
CA SER A 125 15.43 -12.43 19.65
C SER A 125 16.61 -12.70 18.69
N HIS A 126 17.80 -12.21 19.02
CA HIS A 126 19.03 -12.34 18.26
C HIS A 126 20.18 -12.73 19.20
N PRO A 127 21.28 -13.30 18.69
CA PRO A 127 22.48 -13.53 19.49
C PRO A 127 22.97 -12.23 20.16
N TYR A 128 23.44 -12.32 21.40
CA TYR A 128 23.95 -11.16 22.13
C TYR A 128 25.34 -11.45 22.71
N PRO A 129 26.32 -10.55 22.50
CA PRO A 129 26.28 -9.31 21.72
C PRO A 129 26.25 -9.57 20.21
N ALA A 130 25.54 -8.71 19.46
CA ALA A 130 25.49 -8.78 18.01
C ALA A 130 25.72 -7.42 17.36
N GLU A 131 26.50 -7.43 16.31
CA GLU A 131 26.69 -6.29 15.42
C GLU A 131 25.53 -6.26 14.40
N MET A 132 25.06 -5.06 14.01
CA MET A 132 23.89 -4.90 13.13
C MET A 132 24.03 -5.67 11.82
N HIS A 133 25.23 -5.72 11.21
CA HIS A 133 25.45 -6.41 9.95
C HIS A 133 25.34 -7.94 10.05
N ARG A 134 25.41 -8.50 11.27
CA ARG A 134 25.26 -9.95 11.53
C ARG A 134 23.84 -10.36 11.90
N ILE A 135 22.94 -9.38 12.08
CA ILE A 135 21.53 -9.66 12.36
C ILE A 135 20.85 -9.97 11.02
N GLU A 136 20.11 -11.07 10.98
CA GLU A 136 19.31 -11.44 9.81
C GLU A 136 18.26 -10.33 9.56
N PRO A 137 18.13 -9.83 8.33
CA PRO A 137 17.16 -8.81 8.03
C PRO A 137 15.74 -9.38 8.11
N LEU A 138 14.83 -8.59 8.66
CA LEU A 138 13.39 -8.85 8.61
C LEU A 138 12.78 -8.12 7.41
N LEU A 139 11.76 -8.72 6.83
CA LEU A 139 10.85 -8.06 5.90
C LEU A 139 9.66 -7.55 6.72
N LEU A 140 9.43 -6.25 6.64
CA LEU A 140 8.29 -5.60 7.29
C LEU A 140 7.26 -5.28 6.22
N ASP A 141 6.03 -5.71 6.45
CA ASP A 141 4.91 -5.36 5.58
C ASP A 141 4.78 -3.83 5.52
N ASN A 142 4.53 -3.33 4.32
CA ASN A 142 4.36 -1.90 4.10
C ASN A 142 3.14 -1.67 3.21
N PRO A 143 2.18 -0.80 3.60
CA PRO A 143 0.92 -0.59 2.89
C PRO A 143 1.08 0.26 1.61
N CYS A 144 2.30 0.49 1.16
CA CYS A 144 2.57 1.33 -0.02
C CYS A 144 1.84 0.81 -1.25
N ILE A 145 1.86 -0.50 -1.53
CA ILE A 145 1.15 -1.10 -2.65
C ILE A 145 0.77 -2.56 -2.37
N TYR A 146 -0.46 -2.91 -2.73
CA TYR A 146 -0.90 -4.30 -2.87
C TYR A 146 -1.40 -4.53 -4.29
N VAL A 147 -1.17 -5.71 -4.83
CA VAL A 147 -1.83 -6.21 -6.04
C VAL A 147 -2.50 -7.51 -5.69
N THR A 148 -3.82 -7.62 -5.88
CA THR A 148 -4.59 -8.82 -5.49
C THR A 148 -5.53 -9.22 -6.61
N GLN A 149 -5.62 -10.52 -6.91
CA GLN A 149 -6.60 -11.02 -7.86
C GLN A 149 -8.03 -10.83 -7.30
N ALA A 150 -8.94 -10.24 -8.07
CA ALA A 150 -10.31 -9.94 -7.64
C ALA A 150 -11.06 -11.20 -7.13
N GLY A 151 -10.97 -12.31 -7.84
CA GLY A 151 -11.61 -13.56 -7.43
C GLY A 151 -11.03 -14.15 -6.14
N ALA A 152 -9.73 -13.99 -5.90
CA ALA A 152 -9.10 -14.38 -4.65
C ALA A 152 -9.57 -13.49 -3.49
N LEU A 153 -9.61 -12.17 -3.70
CA LEU A 153 -10.12 -11.21 -2.73
C LEU A 153 -11.60 -11.50 -2.33
N ARG A 154 -12.45 -11.80 -3.31
CA ARG A 154 -13.86 -12.18 -3.03
C ARG A 154 -13.97 -13.45 -2.21
N ARG A 155 -13.16 -14.47 -2.54
CA ARG A 155 -13.21 -15.77 -1.88
C ARG A 155 -12.67 -15.72 -0.46
N ASP A 156 -11.50 -15.11 -0.28
CA ASP A 156 -10.72 -15.18 0.97
C ASP A 156 -10.93 -13.95 1.86
N LYS A 157 -11.46 -12.85 1.31
CA LYS A 157 -11.65 -11.56 1.97
C LYS A 157 -10.34 -11.04 2.61
N LEU A 158 -9.24 -11.19 1.88
CA LEU A 158 -7.91 -10.76 2.26
C LEU A 158 -7.20 -10.10 1.08
N VAL A 159 -6.45 -9.03 1.32
CA VAL A 159 -5.59 -8.41 0.30
C VAL A 159 -4.31 -9.21 0.06
N VAL A 160 -3.88 -10.00 1.04
CA VAL A 160 -2.72 -10.90 0.96
C VAL A 160 -3.19 -12.33 0.87
N VAL A 161 -3.05 -12.94 -0.32
CA VAL A 161 -3.55 -14.29 -0.65
C VAL A 161 -2.45 -15.11 -1.29
N ASP A 162 -2.29 -16.36 -0.83
CA ASP A 162 -1.27 -17.28 -1.36
C ASP A 162 -1.62 -17.81 -2.78
N PRO A 163 -0.67 -17.93 -3.73
CA PRO A 163 0.73 -17.54 -3.61
C PRO A 163 0.93 -16.02 -3.63
N CYS A 164 1.55 -15.49 -2.55
CA CYS A 164 1.89 -14.10 -2.36
C CYS A 164 3.38 -13.85 -2.58
N TYR A 165 3.74 -12.79 -3.29
CA TYR A 165 5.13 -12.41 -3.53
C TYR A 165 5.42 -11.02 -2.97
N ALA A 166 6.61 -10.85 -2.40
CA ALA A 166 7.03 -9.60 -1.78
C ALA A 166 7.80 -8.73 -2.79
N LEU A 167 7.37 -7.48 -2.92
CA LEU A 167 8.09 -6.43 -3.64
C LEU A 167 8.89 -5.59 -2.64
N GLU A 168 10.21 -5.71 -2.67
CA GLU A 168 11.06 -4.90 -1.79
C GLU A 168 11.10 -3.45 -2.26
N ILE A 169 10.85 -2.52 -1.32
CA ILE A 169 10.86 -1.07 -1.51
C ILE A 169 11.88 -0.40 -0.59
N ASN A 170 12.28 0.81 -0.93
CA ASN A 170 13.17 1.62 -0.08
C ASN A 170 12.37 2.45 0.95
N GLY A 171 13.06 3.00 1.95
CA GLY A 171 12.43 3.72 3.05
C GLY A 171 11.74 5.03 2.64
N ILE A 172 12.05 5.62 1.47
CA ILE A 172 11.32 6.80 0.95
C ILE A 172 10.02 6.35 0.30
N GLU A 173 10.08 5.34 -0.58
CA GLU A 173 8.89 4.73 -1.19
C GLU A 173 7.91 4.23 -0.12
N GLY A 174 8.44 3.66 0.97
CA GLY A 174 7.68 3.06 2.07
C GLY A 174 7.24 4.04 3.16
N LEU A 175 7.50 5.35 3.04
CA LEU A 175 7.03 6.31 4.04
C LEU A 175 5.50 6.35 4.03
N ASP A 176 4.91 5.99 5.17
CA ASP A 176 3.46 5.97 5.41
C ASP A 176 3.11 6.99 6.50
N ILE A 177 2.18 7.89 6.20
CA ILE A 177 1.82 9.02 7.07
C ILE A 177 0.71 8.59 8.02
N ASN A 178 1.06 8.29 9.27
CA ASN A 178 0.13 7.88 10.32
C ASN A 178 0.03 8.91 11.45
N ASP A 179 1.06 9.75 11.63
CA ASP A 179 1.12 10.74 12.70
C ASP A 179 1.79 12.06 12.26
N PRO A 180 1.81 13.10 13.13
CA PRO A 180 2.45 14.37 12.79
C PRO A 180 3.95 14.29 12.50
N LEU A 181 4.67 13.32 13.06
CA LEU A 181 6.10 13.13 12.79
C LEU A 181 6.32 12.61 11.38
N ASP A 182 5.50 11.64 10.93
CA ASP A 182 5.53 11.13 9.57
C ASP A 182 5.25 12.25 8.56
N TRP A 183 4.32 13.15 8.89
CA TRP A 183 4.05 14.33 8.07
C TRP A 183 5.27 15.22 7.91
N LEU A 184 5.95 15.56 9.01
CA LEU A 184 7.19 16.34 8.98
C LEU A 184 8.30 15.64 8.17
N MET A 185 8.40 14.31 8.29
CA MET A 185 9.33 13.52 7.48
C MET A 185 8.98 13.61 6.00
N ALA A 186 7.71 13.54 5.64
CA ALA A 186 7.26 13.68 4.27
C ALA A 186 7.60 15.09 3.70
N GLU A 187 7.36 16.15 4.46
CA GLU A 187 7.75 17.52 4.07
C GLU A 187 9.27 17.65 3.88
N ALA A 188 10.07 17.04 4.76
CA ALA A 188 11.53 17.06 4.64
C ALA A 188 12.01 16.31 3.38
N VAL A 189 11.41 15.17 3.03
CA VAL A 189 11.70 14.42 1.79
C VAL A 189 11.45 15.29 0.56
N LEU A 190 10.31 16.01 0.53
CA LEU A 190 9.98 16.92 -0.58
C LEU A 190 10.93 18.12 -0.65
N ALA A 191 11.20 18.76 0.50
CA ALA A 191 12.11 19.91 0.58
C ALA A 191 13.54 19.55 0.13
N ALA A 192 13.98 18.34 0.42
CA ALA A 192 15.30 17.83 0.01
C ALA A 192 15.36 17.37 -1.46
N GLY A 193 14.23 17.36 -2.20
CA GLY A 193 14.16 16.87 -3.58
C GLY A 193 14.44 15.37 -3.74
N LEU A 194 14.24 14.59 -2.68
CA LEU A 194 14.51 13.15 -2.67
C LEU A 194 13.41 12.34 -3.34
N PHE A 195 12.26 12.95 -3.60
CA PHE A 195 11.19 12.38 -4.42
C PHE A 195 10.80 13.34 -5.53
N LYS A 196 10.68 12.80 -6.75
CA LYS A 196 10.16 13.51 -7.93
C LYS A 196 8.99 12.69 -8.45
N SER A 197 7.81 13.28 -8.46
CA SER A 197 6.58 12.70 -9.02
C SER A 197 6.67 12.56 -10.54
#